data_ea3b376eedcb795d44b45d24366ee4bb
#
_entry.id   ea3b376eedcb795d44b45d24366ee4bb
#
_cell.length_a   1.000
_cell.length_b   1.000
_cell.length_c   1.000
_cell.angle_alpha   90.00
_cell.angle_beta   90.00
_cell.angle_gamma   90.00
#
_symmetry.space_group_name_H-M   'P 1'
#
loop_
_entity.id
_entity.type
_entity.pdbx_description
1 polymer ?
#
loop_
_entity_poly.entity_id
_entity_poly.type
_entity_poly.pdbx_seq_one_letter_code
_entity_poly.pdbx_strand_id
1 'polypeptide(L)' 'MLQIGSSKAKILNEKLNGLEWEGIHFEVVSLQGLTLKVKHNGESDAVAKATLKKYIATLPELKNAYTNIQLVDEQGRIL' A
#
# COMPACT_ATOMS: atom_id res chain seq x y z
N MET A 1 9.14 4.53 -0.38
CA MET A 1 7.70 4.77 -0.22
C MET A 1 6.94 4.01 -1.29
N LEU A 2 5.73 3.60 -0.99
CA LEU A 2 4.88 2.87 -1.93
C LEU A 2 3.73 3.75 -2.39
N GLN A 3 3.33 3.59 -3.65
CA GLN A 3 2.15 4.24 -4.19
C GLN A 3 1.20 3.16 -4.67
N ILE A 4 -0.04 3.21 -4.21
CA ILE A 4 -1.03 2.19 -4.52
C ILE A 4 -2.20 2.82 -5.24
N GLY A 5 -2.46 2.35 -6.46
CA GLY A 5 -3.66 2.72 -7.20
C GLY A 5 -4.69 1.61 -7.09
N SER A 6 -5.91 1.93 -6.72
CA SER A 6 -6.96 0.92 -6.55
C SER A 6 -8.35 1.51 -6.71
N SER A 7 -9.25 0.74 -7.31
CA SER A 7 -10.67 1.11 -7.35
C SER A 7 -11.31 1.09 -5.96
N LYS A 8 -10.65 0.47 -4.98
CA LYS A 8 -11.10 0.41 -3.59
C LYS A 8 -10.13 1.15 -2.66
N ALA A 9 -9.63 2.29 -3.10
CA ALA A 9 -8.63 3.06 -2.36
C ALA A 9 -9.10 3.45 -0.95
N LYS A 10 -10.37 3.78 -0.77
CA LYS A 10 -10.90 4.14 0.56
C LYS A 10 -10.81 2.96 1.53
N ILE A 11 -11.14 1.77 1.07
CA ILE A 11 -11.05 0.56 1.89
C ILE A 11 -9.59 0.29 2.25
N LEU A 12 -8.69 0.41 1.28
CA LEU A 12 -7.27 0.25 1.52
C LEU A 12 -6.74 1.29 2.52
N ASN A 13 -7.19 2.52 2.43
CA ASN A 13 -6.80 3.56 3.38
C ASN A 13 -7.13 3.14 4.81
N GLU A 14 -8.32 2.62 5.05
CA GLU A 14 -8.72 2.16 6.38
C GLU A 14 -7.93 0.95 6.83
N LYS A 15 -7.65 0.02 5.91
CA LYS A 15 -6.95 -1.23 6.25
C LYS A 15 -5.46 -1.04 6.45
N LEU A 16 -4.84 -0.13 5.70
CA LEU A 16 -3.38 0.02 5.71
C LEU A 16 -2.88 1.06 6.71
N ASN A 17 -3.72 1.99 7.11
CA ASN A 17 -3.28 3.03 8.03
C ASN A 17 -3.07 2.46 9.43
N GLY A 18 -1.82 2.42 9.88
CA GLY A 18 -1.47 1.83 11.15
C GLY A 18 -1.35 0.31 11.13
N LEU A 19 -1.32 -0.31 9.95
CA LEU A 19 -1.21 -1.75 9.82
C LEU A 19 0.16 -2.26 10.22
N GLU A 20 0.20 -3.32 11.03
CA GLU A 20 1.40 -4.11 11.24
C GLU A 20 1.19 -5.50 10.68
N TRP A 21 2.06 -5.92 9.77
CA TRP A 21 1.94 -7.20 9.07
C TRP A 21 3.33 -7.76 8.80
N GLU A 22 3.56 -8.96 9.26
CA GLU A 22 4.85 -9.66 9.12
C GLU A 22 6.04 -8.81 9.60
N GLY A 23 5.85 -8.09 10.70
CA GLY A 23 6.92 -7.29 11.31
C GLY A 23 7.13 -5.93 10.67
N ILE A 24 6.33 -5.55 9.69
CA ILE A 24 6.42 -4.24 9.03
C ILE A 24 5.22 -3.39 9.42
N HIS A 25 5.50 -2.16 9.83
CA HIS A 25 4.46 -1.17 10.14
C HIS A 25 4.23 -0.29 8.92
N PHE A 26 2.97 -0.12 8.55
CA PHE A 26 2.56 0.71 7.40
C PHE A 26 1.70 1.87 7.87
N GLU A 27 1.91 3.03 7.26
CA GLU A 27 1.06 4.19 7.49
C GLU A 27 0.70 4.85 6.17
N VAL A 28 -0.55 5.26 6.03
CA VAL A 28 -0.98 6.01 4.86
C VAL A 28 -0.59 7.47 5.03
N VAL A 29 0.18 7.98 4.08
CA VAL A 29 0.62 9.38 4.09
C VAL A 29 -0.44 10.27 3.46
N SER A 30 -1.05 9.81 2.37
CA SER A 30 -2.08 10.58 1.68
C SER A 30 -2.99 9.68 0.87
N LEU A 31 -4.20 10.16 0.64
CA LEU A 31 -5.18 9.53 -0.25
C LEU A 31 -5.71 10.62 -1.18
N GLN A 32 -5.51 10.45 -2.48
CA GLN A 32 -6.02 11.37 -3.49
C GLN A 32 -6.71 10.57 -4.59
N GLY A 33 -8.03 10.73 -4.69
CA GLY A 33 -8.82 9.97 -5.66
C GLY A 33 -8.68 8.48 -5.40
N LEU A 34 -8.10 7.75 -6.36
CA LEU A 34 -7.89 6.32 -6.26
C LEU A 34 -6.44 5.95 -5.95
N THR A 35 -5.64 6.90 -5.47
CA THR A 35 -4.22 6.70 -5.23
C THR A 35 -3.87 6.95 -3.77
N LEU A 36 -3.15 6.00 -3.17
CA LEU A 36 -2.63 6.10 -1.81
C LEU A 36 -1.11 6.20 -1.86
N LYS A 37 -0.54 7.02 -0.97
CA LYS A 37 0.88 6.96 -0.68
C LYS A 37 1.07 6.37 0.71
N VAL A 38 1.94 5.37 0.81
CA VAL A 38 2.13 4.60 2.05
C VAL A 38 3.61 4.57 2.39
N LYS A 39 3.91 4.90 3.65
CA LYS A 39 5.26 4.73 4.18
C LYS A 39 5.31 3.47 5.04
N HIS A 40 6.51 2.95 5.27
CA HIS A 40 6.71 1.75 6.05
C HIS A 40 8.07 1.80 6.76
N ASN A 41 8.25 0.92 7.74
CA ASN A 41 9.53 0.76 8.45
C ASN A 41 10.26 -0.52 8.04
N GLY A 42 9.87 -1.13 6.93
CA GLY A 42 10.52 -2.33 6.44
C GLY A 42 11.93 -2.09 5.91
N GLU A 43 12.63 -3.18 5.67
CA GLU A 43 14.03 -3.16 5.23
C GLU A 43 14.20 -2.49 3.87
N SER A 44 13.26 -2.69 2.96
CA SER A 44 13.29 -2.06 1.64
C SER A 44 11.88 -1.93 1.09
N ASP A 45 11.74 -1.06 0.08
CA ASP A 45 10.45 -0.89 -0.60
C ASP A 45 10.02 -2.17 -1.31
N ALA A 46 10.97 -2.93 -1.87
CA ALA A 46 10.64 -4.17 -2.56
C ALA A 46 10.05 -5.21 -1.60
N VAL A 47 10.63 -5.33 -0.41
CA VAL A 47 10.13 -6.24 0.63
C VAL A 47 8.75 -5.79 1.10
N ALA A 48 8.58 -4.50 1.36
CA ALA A 48 7.30 -3.94 1.79
C ALA A 48 6.21 -4.16 0.73
N LYS A 49 6.54 -3.97 -0.54
CA LYS A 49 5.62 -4.22 -1.64
C LYS A 49 5.15 -5.67 -1.66
N ALA A 50 6.09 -6.61 -1.56
CA ALA A 50 5.76 -8.03 -1.57
C ALA A 50 4.86 -8.40 -0.38
N THR A 51 5.17 -7.85 0.80
CA THR A 51 4.37 -8.07 2.00
C THR A 51 2.96 -7.53 1.86
N LEU A 52 2.81 -6.31 1.33
CA LEU A 52 1.50 -5.71 1.09
C LEU A 52 0.70 -6.51 0.07
N LYS A 53 1.33 -7.00 -0.99
CA LYS A 53 0.63 -7.84 -1.98
C LYS A 53 0.01 -9.07 -1.31
N LYS A 54 0.75 -9.72 -0.43
CA LYS A 54 0.24 -10.88 0.31
C LYS A 54 -0.94 -10.49 1.20
N TYR A 55 -0.81 -9.38 1.91
CA TYR A 55 -1.87 -8.91 2.79
C TYR A 55 -3.15 -8.60 2.01
N ILE A 56 -3.03 -7.85 0.93
CA ILE A 56 -4.16 -7.45 0.09
C ILE A 56 -4.86 -8.69 -0.49
N ALA A 57 -4.08 -9.72 -0.84
CA ALA A 57 -4.65 -10.96 -1.35
C ALA A 57 -5.52 -11.71 -0.32
N THR A 58 -5.36 -11.40 0.98
CA THR A 58 -6.20 -11.99 2.02
C THR A 58 -7.52 -11.25 2.24
N LEU A 59 -7.69 -10.08 1.63
CA LEU A 59 -8.87 -9.24 1.85
C LEU A 59 -9.97 -9.57 0.83
N PRO A 60 -11.11 -10.13 1.28
CA PRO A 60 -12.19 -10.47 0.35
C PRO A 60 -12.76 -9.25 -0.37
N GLU A 61 -12.74 -8.09 0.27
CA GLU A 61 -13.24 -6.85 -0.33
C GLU A 61 -12.46 -6.44 -1.57
N LEU A 62 -11.20 -6.90 -1.69
CA LEU A 62 -10.31 -6.51 -2.77
C LEU A 62 -10.07 -7.63 -3.79
N LYS A 63 -10.74 -8.75 -3.63
CA LYS A 63 -10.51 -9.94 -4.47
C LYS A 63 -10.67 -9.66 -5.97
N ASN A 64 -11.65 -8.85 -6.33
CA ASN A 64 -11.94 -8.51 -7.73
C ASN A 64 -11.65 -7.04 -8.04
N ALA A 65 -10.97 -6.33 -7.14
CA ALA A 65 -10.65 -4.93 -7.35
C ALA A 65 -9.29 -4.79 -8.02
N TYR A 66 -9.20 -3.82 -8.94
CA TYR A 66 -7.92 -3.46 -9.51
C TYR A 66 -7.04 -2.85 -8.43
N THR A 67 -5.82 -3.36 -8.30
CA THR A 67 -4.84 -2.82 -7.36
C THR A 67 -3.46 -2.88 -7.98
N ASN A 68 -2.77 -1.75 -8.01
CA ASN A 68 -1.42 -1.63 -8.53
C ASN A 68 -0.52 -0.98 -7.49
N ILE A 69 0.59 -1.62 -7.18
CA ILE A 69 1.57 -1.11 -6.20
C ILE A 69 2.85 -0.75 -6.94
N GLN A 70 3.30 0.50 -6.77
CA GLN A 70 4.52 1.00 -7.38
C GLN A 70 5.48 1.50 -6.32
N LEU A 71 6.78 1.38 -6.60
CA LEU A 71 7.82 1.96 -5.76
C LEU A 71 8.03 3.40 -6.21
N VAL A 72 8.00 4.34 -5.26
CA VAL A 72 8.21 5.75 -5.56
C VAL A 72 9.20 6.35 -4.56
N ASP A 73 9.83 7.46 -4.94
CA ASP A 73 10.68 8.22 -4.04
C ASP A 73 9.82 9.14 -3.16
N GLU A 74 10.44 9.91 -2.28
CA GLU A 74 9.75 10.82 -1.36
C GLU A 74 8.95 11.89 -2.08
N GLN A 75 9.28 12.16 -3.34
CA GLN A 75 8.60 13.16 -4.16
C GLN A 75 7.52 12.55 -5.04
N GLY A 76 7.30 11.23 -4.92
CA GLY A 76 6.27 10.54 -5.68
C GLY A 76 6.68 10.12 -7.08
N ARG A 77 7.97 10.17 -7.40
CA ARG A 77 8.46 9.72 -8.70
C ARG A 77 8.61 8.20 -8.69
N ILE A 78 8.17 7.56 -9.76
CA ILE A 78 8.28 6.12 -9.91
C ILE A 78 9.76 5.73 -10.09
N LEU A 79 10.18 4.77 -9.31
CA LEU A 79 11.55 4.25 -9.34
C LEU A 79 11.74 3.17 -10.39
#